data_fbb0eae3efcca58ff5fdbbd73467299c
#
_entry.id   fbb0eae3efcca58ff5fdbbd73467299c
#
_cell.length_a   1.000
_cell.length_b   1.000
_cell.length_c   1.000
_cell.angle_alpha   90.00
_cell.angle_beta   90.00
_cell.angle_gamma   90.00
#
_symmetry.space_group_name_H-M   'P 1'
#
loop_
_entity.id
_entity.type
_entity.pdbx_description
1 polymer ?
#
loop_
_entity_poly.entity_id
_entity_poly.type
_entity_poly.pdbx_seq_one_letter_code
_entity_poly.pdbx_strand_id
1 'polypeptide(L)'
;LGKHVVFLRPLGPPTSISCRKHSIPELRTLLQMQSRETSADLWHQKPYYSLDAWCKNTYGRKLYKAALDIGCTCPNRDGTLDTRGCIFCSAGGSGDFAASRQLSVTDQLNQAKALLSSKWTPEPGKPSLIAYFQAYTNTYGDPDRLLSCYEEALSSPEVAGISIATRPDCLSDIILEGLDRLRLRYPDRFIWIELGLQSIHDHTAARIRRGYPTSVFYDAAAKL
;
A
#
# COMPACT_ATOMS: atom_id res chain seq x y z
N LEU A 1 4.15 -16.36 1.27
CA LEU A 1 4.72 -15.74 0.07
C LEU A 1 4.60 -14.23 0.25
N GLY A 2 5.72 -13.54 0.54
CA GLY A 2 5.73 -12.15 0.96
C GLY A 2 5.43 -11.19 -0.19
N LYS A 3 4.41 -10.34 -0.03
CA LYS A 3 4.29 -9.09 -0.77
C LYS A 3 5.30 -8.12 -0.16
N HIS A 4 6.19 -7.58 -0.97
CA HIS A 4 7.05 -6.47 -0.54
C HIS A 4 6.31 -5.17 -0.78
N VAL A 5 6.22 -4.36 0.24
CA VAL A 5 5.55 -3.05 0.19
C VAL A 5 6.63 -2.00 -0.02
N VAL A 6 6.54 -1.28 -1.12
CA VAL A 6 7.32 -0.05 -1.34
C VAL A 6 6.43 1.12 -0.96
N PHE A 7 6.89 1.91 -0.02
CA PHE A 7 6.14 3.08 0.45
C PHE A 7 6.49 4.29 -0.40
N LEU A 8 5.51 4.87 -1.08
CA LEU A 8 5.59 6.29 -1.39
C LEU A 8 5.45 7.02 -0.05
N ARG A 9 6.51 7.70 0.40
CA ARG A 9 6.45 8.48 1.65
C ARG A 9 5.28 9.46 1.56
N PRO A 10 4.41 9.54 2.58
CA PRO A 10 3.61 10.72 2.75
C PRO A 10 4.58 11.91 2.80
N LEU A 11 4.26 12.99 2.13
CA LEU A 11 4.85 14.27 2.48
C LEU A 11 4.39 14.51 3.92
N GLY A 12 5.24 14.14 4.88
CA GLY A 12 5.05 14.59 6.26
C GLY A 12 4.93 16.10 6.23
N PRO A 13 4.30 16.75 7.25
CA PRO A 13 4.42 18.18 7.39
C PRO A 13 5.91 18.49 7.23
N PRO A 14 6.29 19.55 6.50
CA PRO A 14 7.68 19.89 6.34
C PRO A 14 8.25 20.09 7.74
N THR A 15 8.81 19.02 8.30
CA THR A 15 9.80 19.20 9.34
C THR A 15 10.89 19.91 8.60
N SER A 16 10.87 21.23 8.71
CA SER A 16 12.01 22.07 8.34
C SER A 16 13.15 21.54 9.19
N ILE A 17 13.81 20.51 8.69
CA ILE A 17 15.20 20.24 9.07
C ILE A 17 15.95 21.41 8.44
N SER A 18 15.83 22.53 9.13
CA SER A 18 16.80 23.60 9.01
C SER A 18 18.14 22.87 9.14
N CYS A 19 18.95 22.95 8.10
CA CYS A 19 20.31 22.45 8.10
C CYS A 19 21.12 23.38 9.03
N ARG A 20 20.79 23.38 10.34
CA ARG A 20 21.63 23.95 11.36
C ARG A 20 22.78 22.97 11.52
N LYS A 21 23.99 23.46 11.34
CA LYS A 21 25.22 22.77 11.74
C LYS A 21 25.12 22.51 13.26
N HIS A 22 24.62 21.32 13.63
CA HIS A 22 24.67 20.92 15.03
C HIS A 22 26.11 20.65 15.43
N SER A 23 26.50 21.13 16.59
CA SER A 23 27.79 20.83 17.16
C SER A 23 27.89 19.34 17.54
N ILE A 24 29.11 18.77 17.56
CA ILE A 24 29.34 17.36 17.95
C ILE A 24 28.69 16.99 19.30
N PRO A 25 28.67 17.86 20.34
CA PRO A 25 27.96 17.60 21.59
C PRO A 25 26.44 17.49 21.43
N GLU A 26 25.81 18.34 20.58
CA GLU A 26 24.36 18.28 20.31
C GLU A 26 23.98 17.02 19.54
N LEU A 27 24.79 16.58 18.58
CA LEU A 27 24.60 15.30 17.89
C LEU A 27 24.72 14.10 18.87
N ARG A 28 25.67 14.14 19.82
CA ARG A 28 25.79 13.11 20.86
C ARG A 28 24.57 13.07 21.77
N THR A 29 24.01 14.21 22.17
CA THR A 29 22.82 14.31 22.98
C THR A 29 21.60 13.80 22.24
N LEU A 30 21.42 14.13 20.96
CA LEU A 30 20.36 13.62 20.10
C LEU A 30 20.46 12.10 19.88
N LEU A 31 21.68 11.58 19.67
CA LEU A 31 21.94 10.14 19.56
C LEU A 31 21.69 9.42 20.89
N GLN A 32 22.00 10.03 22.03
CA GLN A 32 21.72 9.47 23.35
C GLN A 32 20.24 9.53 23.75
N MET A 33 19.49 10.51 23.24
CA MET A 33 18.02 10.55 23.41
C MET A 33 17.32 9.51 22.53
N GLN A 34 17.84 9.19 21.34
CA GLN A 34 17.33 8.11 20.49
C GLN A 34 17.67 6.70 21.03
N SER A 35 18.66 6.57 21.93
CA SER A 35 19.09 5.27 22.47
C SER A 35 18.25 4.75 23.67
N ARG A 36 17.15 5.42 24.06
CA ARG A 36 16.33 5.02 25.21
C ARG A 36 15.05 4.26 24.89
N GLU A 37 14.59 4.26 23.63
CA GLU A 37 13.52 3.38 23.23
C GLU A 37 14.10 2.01 22.85
N THR A 38 13.77 0.99 23.61
CA THR A 38 14.16 -0.37 23.27
C THR A 38 13.36 -0.84 22.06
N SER A 39 13.90 -1.76 21.26
CA SER A 39 13.16 -2.36 20.13
C SER A 39 11.83 -2.99 20.60
N ALA A 40 11.77 -3.47 21.85
CA ALA A 40 10.54 -3.99 22.46
C ALA A 40 9.47 -2.91 22.61
N ASP A 41 9.83 -1.67 22.97
CA ASP A 41 8.88 -0.56 23.12
C ASP A 41 8.35 -0.11 21.74
N LEU A 42 9.25 0.04 20.76
CA LEU A 42 8.87 0.37 19.37
C LEU A 42 8.01 -0.72 18.75
N TRP A 43 8.19 -1.99 19.12
CA TRP A 43 7.48 -3.12 18.55
C TRP A 43 6.21 -3.51 19.33
N HIS A 44 5.82 -2.73 20.33
CA HIS A 44 4.65 -3.00 21.20
C HIS A 44 4.67 -4.41 21.76
N GLN A 45 5.81 -4.81 22.38
CA GLN A 45 6.03 -6.11 23.01
C GLN A 45 5.92 -7.33 22.07
N LYS A 46 5.97 -7.14 20.75
CA LYS A 46 6.02 -8.25 19.78
C LYS A 46 7.47 -8.62 19.45
N PRO A 47 7.75 -9.88 19.06
CA PRO A 47 9.08 -10.31 18.62
C PRO A 47 9.47 -9.80 17.23
N TYR A 48 8.64 -8.95 16.60
CA TYR A 48 8.86 -8.36 15.29
C TYR A 48 8.15 -7.01 15.16
N TYR A 49 8.67 -6.16 14.28
CA TYR A 49 8.03 -4.87 13.97
C TYR A 49 6.86 -5.07 13.02
N SER A 50 5.65 -5.14 13.57
CA SER A 50 4.43 -5.39 12.82
C SER A 50 3.92 -4.11 12.13
N LEU A 51 3.13 -4.28 11.05
CA LEU A 51 2.41 -3.15 10.42
C LEU A 51 1.52 -2.41 11.43
N ASP A 52 0.89 -3.11 12.37
CA ASP A 52 0.09 -2.51 13.44
C ASP A 52 0.94 -1.61 14.36
N ALA A 53 2.13 -2.09 14.76
CA ALA A 53 3.07 -1.30 15.55
C ALA A 53 3.54 -0.06 14.76
N TRP A 54 3.90 -0.25 13.51
CA TRP A 54 4.29 0.86 12.64
C TRP A 54 3.17 1.90 12.47
N CYS A 55 1.92 1.46 12.23
CA CYS A 55 0.78 2.36 12.12
C CYS A 55 0.54 3.14 13.43
N LYS A 56 0.62 2.47 14.57
CA LYS A 56 0.47 3.13 15.88
C LYS A 56 1.57 4.16 16.14
N ASN A 57 2.81 3.84 15.81
CA ASN A 57 3.94 4.75 15.98
C ASN A 57 3.86 5.96 15.03
N THR A 58 3.39 5.74 13.79
CA THR A 58 3.35 6.78 12.74
C THR A 58 2.10 7.64 12.81
N TYR A 59 0.93 7.01 13.06
CA TYR A 59 -0.38 7.68 13.02
C TYR A 59 -1.05 7.80 14.40
N GLY A 60 -0.40 7.32 15.47
CA GLY A 60 -0.94 7.32 16.82
C GLY A 60 -2.11 6.34 17.04
N ARG A 61 -2.43 5.49 16.06
CA ARG A 61 -3.58 4.58 16.09
C ARG A 61 -3.42 3.37 15.17
N LYS A 62 -4.25 2.37 15.42
CA LYS A 62 -4.41 1.23 14.54
C LYS A 62 -5.12 1.65 13.25
N LEU A 63 -4.66 1.14 12.11
CA LEU A 63 -5.34 1.25 10.82
C LEU A 63 -5.90 -0.12 10.41
N TYR A 64 -7.04 -0.11 9.72
CA TYR A 64 -7.76 -1.31 9.29
C TYR A 64 -7.86 -1.34 7.77
N LYS A 65 -7.46 -2.45 7.14
CA LYS A 65 -7.58 -2.62 5.70
C LYS A 65 -9.04 -2.93 5.33
N ALA A 66 -9.62 -2.10 4.46
CA ALA A 66 -10.87 -2.33 3.77
C ALA A 66 -10.55 -2.88 2.37
N ALA A 67 -10.82 -4.15 2.13
CA ALA A 67 -10.49 -4.82 0.87
C ALA A 67 -11.47 -4.40 -0.24
N LEU A 68 -10.94 -3.93 -1.37
CA LEU A 68 -11.69 -3.42 -2.51
C LEU A 68 -11.34 -4.18 -3.78
N ASP A 69 -12.34 -4.41 -4.62
CA ASP A 69 -12.19 -4.92 -5.99
C ASP A 69 -12.79 -3.92 -7.00
N ILE A 70 -11.93 -3.30 -7.80
CA ILE A 70 -12.34 -2.33 -8.83
C ILE A 70 -12.41 -2.94 -10.23
N GLY A 71 -12.54 -4.26 -10.33
CA GLY A 71 -12.73 -4.98 -11.59
C GLY A 71 -11.48 -5.06 -12.46
N CYS A 72 -10.29 -4.98 -11.88
CA CYS A 72 -9.05 -5.20 -12.60
C CYS A 72 -8.89 -6.66 -13.04
N THR A 73 -8.00 -6.91 -14.00
CA THR A 73 -7.51 -8.22 -14.40
C THR A 73 -6.00 -8.31 -14.20
N CYS A 74 -5.36 -9.30 -14.80
CA CYS A 74 -3.94 -9.52 -14.71
C CYS A 74 -3.39 -10.03 -16.05
N PRO A 75 -2.24 -9.53 -16.55
CA PRO A 75 -1.62 -10.02 -17.79
C PRO A 75 -1.38 -11.54 -17.81
N ASN A 76 -1.21 -12.17 -16.64
CA ASN A 76 -1.08 -13.62 -16.52
C ASN A 76 -2.42 -14.37 -16.60
N ARG A 77 -3.55 -13.68 -16.81
CA ARG A 77 -4.89 -14.27 -16.83
C ARG A 77 -5.72 -13.90 -18.04
N ASP A 78 -5.51 -12.74 -18.63
CA ASP A 78 -6.31 -12.24 -19.76
C ASP A 78 -5.75 -12.61 -21.13
N GLY A 79 -4.66 -13.35 -21.17
CA GLY A 79 -4.01 -13.79 -22.41
C GLY A 79 -2.88 -12.87 -22.88
N THR A 80 -2.63 -11.73 -22.22
CA THR A 80 -1.54 -10.83 -22.60
C THR A 80 -0.17 -11.51 -22.40
N LEU A 81 0.03 -12.22 -21.30
CA LEU A 81 1.21 -13.03 -21.02
C LEU A 81 0.87 -14.51 -20.87
N ASP A 82 -0.18 -14.85 -20.14
CA ASP A 82 -0.64 -16.21 -19.87
C ASP A 82 -2.15 -16.16 -19.54
N THR A 83 -2.83 -17.31 -19.61
CA THR A 83 -4.23 -17.47 -19.17
C THR A 83 -4.36 -18.20 -17.83
N ARG A 84 -3.31 -18.92 -17.40
CA ARG A 84 -3.33 -19.82 -16.23
C ARG A 84 -3.16 -19.09 -14.90
N GLY A 85 -2.57 -17.90 -14.92
CA GLY A 85 -2.19 -17.17 -13.69
C GLY A 85 -1.01 -17.75 -12.93
N CYS A 86 -0.58 -17.08 -11.89
CA CYS A 86 0.43 -17.58 -10.97
C CYS A 86 -0.14 -18.75 -10.13
N ILE A 87 0.72 -19.76 -9.80
CA ILE A 87 0.27 -20.97 -9.08
C ILE A 87 -0.26 -20.70 -7.66
N PHE A 88 0.08 -19.57 -7.08
CA PHE A 88 -0.32 -19.14 -5.73
C PHE A 88 -1.53 -18.19 -5.71
N CYS A 89 -2.04 -17.82 -6.88
CA CYS A 89 -3.13 -16.85 -7.01
C CYS A 89 -4.47 -17.57 -7.11
N SER A 90 -5.41 -17.23 -6.21
CA SER A 90 -6.78 -17.77 -6.26
C SER A 90 -7.51 -17.38 -7.56
N ALA A 91 -8.67 -18.00 -7.81
CA ALA A 91 -9.54 -17.61 -8.91
C ALA A 91 -10.00 -16.15 -8.82
N GLY A 92 -10.16 -15.62 -7.61
CA GLY A 92 -10.49 -14.23 -7.32
C GLY A 92 -9.31 -13.25 -7.36
N GLY A 93 -8.12 -13.67 -7.85
CA GLY A 93 -6.96 -12.78 -7.93
C GLY A 93 -6.46 -12.26 -6.59
N SER A 94 -6.59 -13.07 -5.52
CA SER A 94 -6.34 -12.69 -4.11
C SER A 94 -7.33 -11.67 -3.55
N GLY A 95 -8.47 -11.46 -4.22
CA GLY A 95 -9.56 -10.58 -3.81
C GLY A 95 -10.72 -11.29 -3.10
N ASP A 96 -10.49 -12.49 -2.57
CA ASP A 96 -11.55 -13.36 -2.02
C ASP A 96 -12.35 -12.74 -0.85
N PHE A 97 -11.81 -11.72 -0.22
CA PHE A 97 -12.44 -10.96 0.87
C PHE A 97 -12.88 -9.54 0.48
N ALA A 98 -12.72 -9.17 -0.77
CA ALA A 98 -13.20 -7.88 -1.27
C ALA A 98 -14.72 -7.91 -1.50
N ALA A 99 -15.35 -6.74 -1.44
CA ALA A 99 -16.74 -6.57 -1.84
C ALA A 99 -16.92 -6.79 -3.36
N SER A 100 -18.16 -6.84 -3.82
CA SER A 100 -18.44 -7.02 -5.25
C SER A 100 -17.87 -5.88 -6.09
N ARG A 101 -17.17 -6.22 -7.17
CA ARG A 101 -16.63 -5.28 -8.16
C ARG A 101 -17.68 -4.46 -8.93
N GLN A 102 -18.95 -4.78 -8.78
CA GLN A 102 -20.06 -4.05 -9.40
C GLN A 102 -20.49 -2.83 -8.57
N LEU A 103 -20.02 -2.73 -7.32
CA LEU A 103 -20.30 -1.64 -6.42
C LEU A 103 -19.30 -0.49 -6.63
N SER A 104 -19.73 0.75 -6.35
CA SER A 104 -18.83 1.89 -6.24
C SER A 104 -17.77 1.66 -5.14
N VAL A 105 -16.67 2.37 -5.19
CA VAL A 105 -15.65 2.31 -4.13
C VAL A 105 -16.24 2.71 -2.78
N THR A 106 -17.10 3.72 -2.77
CA THR A 106 -17.84 4.19 -1.58
C THR A 106 -18.71 3.10 -0.99
N ASP A 107 -19.48 2.35 -1.80
CA ASP A 107 -20.32 1.26 -1.32
C ASP A 107 -19.51 0.09 -0.79
N GLN A 108 -18.39 -0.24 -1.46
CA GLN A 108 -17.47 -1.26 -0.97
C GLN A 108 -16.85 -0.86 0.37
N LEU A 109 -16.47 0.40 0.56
CA LEU A 109 -16.00 0.91 1.85
C LEU A 109 -17.08 0.80 2.92
N ASN A 110 -18.35 1.10 2.59
CA ASN A 110 -19.47 0.96 3.53
C ASN A 110 -19.69 -0.50 3.94
N GLN A 111 -19.60 -1.44 3.01
CA GLN A 111 -19.66 -2.88 3.35
C GLN A 111 -18.49 -3.31 4.22
N ALA A 112 -17.26 -2.88 3.90
CA ALA A 112 -16.09 -3.18 4.72
C ALA A 112 -16.22 -2.64 6.15
N LYS A 113 -16.78 -1.44 6.32
CA LYS A 113 -17.09 -0.85 7.64
C LYS A 113 -18.07 -1.73 8.44
N ALA A 114 -19.11 -2.22 7.80
CA ALA A 114 -20.09 -3.11 8.44
C ALA A 114 -19.40 -4.40 8.94
N LEU A 115 -18.50 -5.00 8.15
CA LEU A 115 -17.73 -6.18 8.55
C LEU A 115 -16.73 -5.90 9.69
N LEU A 116 -16.24 -4.66 9.78
CA LEU A 116 -15.29 -4.25 10.81
C LEU A 116 -15.97 -3.75 12.10
N SER A 117 -17.28 -3.59 12.12
CA SER A 117 -18.05 -2.93 13.21
C SER A 117 -17.79 -3.49 14.61
N SER A 118 -17.46 -4.79 14.74
CA SER A 118 -17.10 -5.41 16.03
C SER A 118 -15.69 -5.07 16.52
N LYS A 119 -14.80 -4.54 15.65
CA LYS A 119 -13.37 -4.32 15.93
C LYS A 119 -12.94 -2.88 15.73
N TRP A 120 -13.77 -2.09 15.08
CA TRP A 120 -13.48 -0.73 14.68
C TRP A 120 -14.65 0.21 15.02
N THR A 121 -14.32 1.28 15.70
CA THR A 121 -15.22 2.38 15.98
C THR A 121 -14.66 3.65 15.33
N PRO A 122 -15.42 4.31 14.44
CA PRO A 122 -14.97 5.54 13.82
C PRO A 122 -14.85 6.65 14.86
N GLU A 123 -13.76 7.40 14.79
CA GLU A 123 -13.55 8.61 15.57
C GLU A 123 -13.57 9.82 14.61
N PRO A 124 -14.43 10.83 14.86
CA PRO A 124 -14.46 12.04 14.03
C PRO A 124 -13.08 12.70 13.91
N GLY A 125 -12.69 13.07 12.69
CA GLY A 125 -11.39 13.70 12.43
C GLY A 125 -10.18 12.77 12.51
N LYS A 126 -10.39 11.46 12.77
CA LYS A 126 -9.31 10.47 12.86
C LYS A 126 -9.51 9.34 11.85
N PRO A 127 -9.18 9.53 10.56
CA PRO A 127 -9.31 8.49 9.57
C PRO A 127 -8.45 7.27 9.92
N SER A 128 -9.02 6.08 9.88
CA SER A 128 -8.36 4.84 10.33
C SER A 128 -8.55 3.66 9.39
N LEU A 129 -9.16 3.88 8.22
CA LEU A 129 -9.24 2.86 7.18
C LEU A 129 -8.12 3.03 6.15
N ILE A 130 -7.60 1.91 5.68
CA ILE A 130 -6.76 1.81 4.48
C ILE A 130 -7.64 1.24 3.38
N ALA A 131 -7.94 2.00 2.34
CA ALA A 131 -8.62 1.48 1.17
C ALA A 131 -7.64 0.59 0.40
N TYR A 132 -7.84 -0.73 0.47
CA TYR A 132 -6.89 -1.73 -0.02
C TYR A 132 -7.37 -2.34 -1.33
N PHE A 133 -6.80 -1.89 -2.43
CA PHE A 133 -7.04 -2.41 -3.77
C PHE A 133 -6.19 -3.67 -3.97
N GLN A 134 -6.79 -4.85 -3.81
CA GLN A 134 -6.01 -6.10 -3.76
C GLN A 134 -6.37 -7.14 -4.82
N ALA A 135 -7.55 -7.08 -5.44
CA ALA A 135 -7.97 -8.02 -6.46
C ALA A 135 -7.15 -7.84 -7.74
N TYR A 136 -6.40 -8.86 -8.15
CA TYR A 136 -5.57 -8.89 -9.36
C TYR A 136 -4.46 -7.82 -9.39
N THR A 137 -4.35 -7.07 -10.51
CA THR A 137 -3.28 -6.09 -10.77
C THR A 137 -3.89 -4.70 -10.88
N ASN A 138 -3.86 -3.93 -9.80
CA ASN A 138 -4.68 -2.72 -9.68
C ASN A 138 -4.11 -1.47 -10.37
N THR A 139 -3.03 -1.58 -11.13
CA THR A 139 -2.53 -0.54 -12.03
C THR A 139 -2.61 -0.97 -13.50
N TYR A 140 -3.29 -2.10 -13.77
CA TYR A 140 -3.46 -2.66 -15.09
C TYR A 140 -4.89 -2.46 -15.58
N GLY A 141 -5.07 -1.54 -16.49
CA GLY A 141 -6.35 -1.15 -17.06
C GLY A 141 -6.33 0.29 -17.57
N ASP A 142 -7.50 0.87 -17.80
CA ASP A 142 -7.64 2.27 -18.18
C ASP A 142 -7.21 3.21 -17.06
N PRO A 143 -6.17 4.06 -17.25
CA PRO A 143 -5.63 4.91 -16.22
C PRO A 143 -6.65 5.89 -15.62
N ASP A 144 -7.51 6.48 -16.43
CA ASP A 144 -8.48 7.49 -15.96
C ASP A 144 -9.50 6.85 -15.02
N ARG A 145 -10.00 5.66 -15.38
CA ARG A 145 -10.88 4.89 -14.50
C ARG A 145 -10.20 4.49 -13.20
N LEU A 146 -8.97 4.01 -13.25
CA LEU A 146 -8.22 3.59 -12.07
C LEU A 146 -7.99 4.77 -11.13
N LEU A 147 -7.51 5.90 -11.66
CA LEU A 147 -7.27 7.12 -10.88
C LEU A 147 -8.55 7.68 -10.27
N SER A 148 -9.68 7.61 -10.98
CA SER A 148 -11.00 7.99 -10.44
C SER A 148 -11.39 7.12 -9.23
N CYS A 149 -11.17 5.80 -9.29
CA CYS A 149 -11.43 4.91 -8.15
C CYS A 149 -10.54 5.23 -6.94
N TYR A 150 -9.26 5.56 -7.18
CA TYR A 150 -8.34 5.93 -6.09
C TYR A 150 -8.75 7.27 -5.46
N GLU A 151 -9.15 8.25 -6.28
CA GLU A 151 -9.63 9.53 -5.81
C GLU A 151 -10.92 9.39 -5.00
N GLU A 152 -11.88 8.57 -5.46
CA GLU A 152 -13.10 8.25 -4.73
C GLU A 152 -12.77 7.71 -3.33
N ALA A 153 -11.81 6.78 -3.21
CA ALA A 153 -11.37 6.27 -1.92
C ALA A 153 -10.73 7.35 -1.04
N LEU A 154 -9.82 8.17 -1.61
CA LEU A 154 -9.11 9.23 -0.88
C LEU A 154 -10.03 10.35 -0.40
N SER A 155 -11.15 10.58 -1.08
CA SER A 155 -12.15 11.59 -0.70
C SER A 155 -12.96 11.21 0.54
N SER A 156 -12.98 9.90 0.90
CA SER A 156 -13.71 9.43 2.09
C SER A 156 -13.05 9.92 3.39
N PRO A 157 -13.80 10.54 4.32
CA PRO A 157 -13.25 11.12 5.54
C PRO A 157 -12.65 10.07 6.51
N GLU A 158 -13.03 8.82 6.39
CA GLU A 158 -12.58 7.72 7.27
C GLU A 158 -11.32 7.02 6.75
N VAL A 159 -10.92 7.30 5.49
CA VAL A 159 -9.77 6.68 4.85
C VAL A 159 -8.51 7.47 5.17
N ALA A 160 -7.55 6.83 5.84
CA ALA A 160 -6.24 7.40 6.15
C ALA A 160 -5.29 7.39 4.95
N GLY A 161 -5.54 6.51 3.99
CA GLY A 161 -4.76 6.38 2.77
C GLY A 161 -5.19 5.16 1.97
N ILE A 162 -4.56 4.98 0.81
CA ILE A 162 -4.80 3.84 -0.07
C ILE A 162 -3.58 2.93 -0.15
N SER A 163 -3.83 1.64 -0.37
CA SER A 163 -2.80 0.64 -0.65
C SER A 163 -3.17 -0.10 -1.93
N ILE A 164 -2.29 -0.07 -2.92
CA ILE A 164 -2.53 -0.57 -4.28
C ILE A 164 -1.62 -1.78 -4.52
N ALA A 165 -2.21 -2.98 -4.55
CA ALA A 165 -1.47 -4.19 -4.87
C ALA A 165 -1.36 -4.35 -6.38
N THR A 166 -0.12 -4.48 -6.87
CA THR A 166 0.13 -4.56 -8.31
C THR A 166 1.39 -5.36 -8.67
N ARG A 167 1.57 -5.56 -9.96
CA ARG A 167 2.76 -6.13 -10.58
C ARG A 167 3.74 -5.02 -10.94
N PRO A 168 5.06 -5.25 -10.78
CA PRO A 168 6.08 -4.26 -11.17
C PRO A 168 6.04 -3.88 -12.66
N ASP A 169 5.74 -4.84 -13.54
CA ASP A 169 5.65 -4.66 -14.99
C ASP A 169 4.37 -3.94 -15.46
N CYS A 170 3.50 -3.55 -14.52
CA CYS A 170 2.24 -2.84 -14.82
C CYS A 170 2.21 -1.41 -14.24
N LEU A 171 3.36 -0.83 -13.91
CA LEU A 171 3.49 0.56 -13.48
C LEU A 171 3.85 1.46 -14.67
N SER A 172 2.86 2.01 -15.34
CA SER A 172 3.04 3.01 -16.39
C SER A 172 3.36 4.39 -15.81
N ASP A 173 4.06 5.21 -16.57
CA ASP A 173 4.39 6.58 -16.16
C ASP A 173 3.10 7.42 -15.99
N ILE A 174 2.06 7.20 -16.79
CA ILE A 174 0.74 7.85 -16.67
C ILE A 174 0.11 7.57 -15.30
N ILE A 175 0.15 6.32 -14.83
CA ILE A 175 -0.36 5.96 -13.50
C ILE A 175 0.48 6.62 -12.42
N LEU A 176 1.82 6.61 -12.53
CA LEU A 176 2.70 7.22 -11.54
C LEU A 176 2.49 8.73 -11.43
N GLU A 177 2.39 9.44 -12.56
CA GLU A 177 2.05 10.86 -12.59
C GLU A 177 0.66 11.16 -12.01
N GLY A 178 -0.32 10.27 -12.28
CA GLY A 178 -1.66 10.37 -11.71
C GLY A 178 -1.65 10.20 -10.20
N LEU A 179 -0.92 9.23 -9.68
CA LEU A 179 -0.76 9.01 -8.24
C LEU A 179 -0.03 10.18 -7.57
N ASP A 180 0.96 10.78 -8.23
CA ASP A 180 1.64 11.97 -7.70
C ASP A 180 0.70 13.17 -7.62
N ARG A 181 -0.17 13.39 -8.62
CA ARG A 181 -1.23 14.42 -8.56
C ARG A 181 -2.19 14.17 -7.40
N LEU A 182 -2.61 12.92 -7.18
CA LEU A 182 -3.47 12.56 -6.05
C LEU A 182 -2.77 12.80 -4.71
N ARG A 183 -1.49 12.46 -4.59
CA ARG A 183 -0.67 12.74 -3.40
C ARG A 183 -0.61 14.22 -3.06
N LEU A 184 -0.45 15.08 -4.07
CA LEU A 184 -0.46 16.54 -3.89
C LEU A 184 -1.84 17.08 -3.50
N ARG A 185 -2.92 16.50 -4.04
CA ARG A 185 -4.30 16.91 -3.75
C ARG A 185 -4.77 16.45 -2.37
N TYR A 186 -4.26 15.33 -1.87
CA TYR A 186 -4.61 14.76 -0.57
C TYR A 186 -3.36 14.61 0.32
N PRO A 187 -2.71 15.71 0.75
CA PRO A 187 -1.41 15.68 1.42
C PRO A 187 -1.45 14.97 2.79
N ASP A 188 -2.61 14.91 3.44
CA ASP A 188 -2.81 14.22 4.72
C ASP A 188 -3.13 12.72 4.57
N ARG A 189 -3.14 12.21 3.34
CA ARG A 189 -3.41 10.81 3.02
C ARG A 189 -2.15 10.15 2.46
N PHE A 190 -1.90 8.91 2.82
CA PHE A 190 -0.80 8.16 2.21
C PHE A 190 -1.25 7.35 1.00
N ILE A 191 -0.32 7.13 0.09
CA ILE A 191 -0.47 6.21 -1.03
C ILE A 191 0.64 5.16 -0.92
N TRP A 192 0.26 3.88 -0.81
CA TRP A 192 1.18 2.76 -0.78
C TRP A 192 1.05 1.91 -2.04
N ILE A 193 2.19 1.51 -2.59
CA ILE A 193 2.25 0.54 -3.68
C ILE A 193 2.80 -0.77 -3.13
N GLU A 194 2.00 -1.84 -3.23
CA GLU A 194 2.42 -3.19 -2.86
C GLU A 194 2.90 -3.94 -4.11
N LEU A 195 4.21 -3.92 -4.36
CA LEU A 195 4.81 -4.61 -5.50
C LEU A 195 4.99 -6.11 -5.24
N GLY A 196 4.58 -6.92 -6.20
CA GLY A 196 4.70 -8.37 -6.12
C GLY A 196 6.09 -8.86 -6.51
N LEU A 197 7.02 -9.10 -5.57
CA LEU A 197 8.31 -9.77 -5.84
C LEU A 197 8.20 -11.29 -5.76
N GLN A 198 7.54 -11.81 -4.75
CA GLN A 198 7.36 -13.23 -4.37
C GLN A 198 8.66 -14.01 -4.15
N SER A 199 9.67 -13.85 -5.02
CA SER A 199 10.99 -14.46 -4.91
C SER A 199 12.03 -13.61 -5.62
N ILE A 200 13.24 -13.50 -5.04
CA ILE A 200 14.41 -12.89 -5.69
C ILE A 200 15.08 -13.82 -6.71
N HIS A 201 14.70 -15.11 -6.72
CA HIS A 201 15.28 -16.12 -7.58
C HIS A 201 14.43 -16.31 -8.83
N ASP A 202 14.98 -16.01 -10.01
CA ASP A 202 14.22 -16.07 -11.27
C ASP A 202 13.78 -17.50 -11.64
N HIS A 203 14.56 -18.55 -11.28
CA HIS A 203 14.11 -19.94 -11.47
C HIS A 203 12.85 -20.26 -10.64
N THR A 204 12.74 -19.74 -9.41
CA THR A 204 11.55 -19.87 -8.58
C THR A 204 10.39 -19.05 -9.18
N ALA A 205 10.69 -17.83 -9.63
CA ALA A 205 9.72 -16.96 -10.29
C ALA A 205 9.11 -17.60 -11.55
N ALA A 206 9.93 -18.25 -12.36
CA ALA A 206 9.50 -19.03 -13.53
C ALA A 206 8.60 -20.21 -13.11
N ARG A 207 9.01 -20.99 -12.10
CA ARG A 207 8.24 -22.13 -11.59
C ARG A 207 6.87 -21.73 -11.08
N ILE A 208 6.76 -20.60 -10.37
CA ILE A 208 5.47 -20.07 -9.87
C ILE A 208 4.70 -19.28 -10.93
N ARG A 209 5.19 -19.22 -12.15
CA ARG A 209 4.58 -18.49 -13.27
C ARG A 209 4.34 -17.00 -12.99
N ARG A 210 5.34 -16.32 -12.37
CA ARG A 210 5.25 -14.89 -12.06
C ARG A 210 5.16 -14.03 -13.34
N GLY A 211 5.86 -14.41 -14.42
CA GLY A 211 5.75 -13.81 -15.75
C GLY A 211 6.64 -12.58 -16.00
N TYR A 212 7.54 -12.23 -15.06
CA TYR A 212 8.58 -11.19 -15.25
C TYR A 212 9.86 -11.54 -14.47
N PRO A 213 11.05 -11.12 -14.93
CA PRO A 213 12.31 -11.30 -14.23
C PRO A 213 12.41 -10.35 -13.03
N THR A 214 13.29 -10.68 -12.09
CA THR A 214 13.50 -9.91 -10.86
C THR A 214 14.03 -8.48 -11.14
N SER A 215 14.75 -8.25 -12.24
CA SER A 215 15.19 -6.91 -12.65
C SER A 215 14.03 -5.92 -12.78
N VAL A 216 12.90 -6.34 -13.33
CA VAL A 216 11.71 -5.49 -13.48
C VAL A 216 11.16 -5.00 -12.12
N PHE A 217 11.32 -5.79 -11.07
CA PHE A 217 10.96 -5.33 -9.73
C PHE A 217 11.89 -4.21 -9.25
N TYR A 218 13.20 -4.33 -9.49
CA TYR A 218 14.16 -3.29 -9.10
C TYR A 218 13.94 -2.00 -9.89
N ASP A 219 13.67 -2.11 -11.20
CA ASP A 219 13.38 -0.96 -12.05
C ASP A 219 12.11 -0.23 -11.61
N ALA A 220 11.04 -0.98 -11.29
CA ALA A 220 9.81 -0.41 -10.76
C ALA A 220 9.99 0.23 -9.38
N ALA A 221 10.77 -0.41 -8.49
CA ALA A 221 11.05 0.15 -7.17
C ALA A 221 11.90 1.43 -7.23
N ALA A 222 12.76 1.57 -8.24
CA ALA A 222 13.56 2.77 -8.45
C ALA A 222 12.74 3.95 -9.01
N LYS A 223 11.58 3.70 -9.63
CA LYS A 223 10.65 4.73 -10.12
C LYS A 223 9.77 5.31 -9.01
N LEU A 224 9.60 4.61 -7.89
CA LEU A 224 8.77 4.98 -6.75
C LEU A 224 9.54 5.77 -5.69
#